data_23ff5c338f2ad5e91271d258ae263ea9
#
_entry.id   23ff5c338f2ad5e91271d258ae263ea9
#
_cell.length_a   1.000
_cell.length_b   1.000
_cell.length_c   1.000
_cell.angle_alpha   90.00
_cell.angle_beta   90.00
_cell.angle_gamma   90.00
#
_symmetry.space_group_name_H-M   'P 1'
#
loop_
_entity.id
_entity.type
_entity.pdbx_description
1 polymer ?
#
loop_
_entity_poly.entity_id
_entity_poly.type
_entity_poly.pdbx_seq_one_letter_code
_entity_poly.pdbx_strand_id
1 'polypeptide(L)'
;NVEYGNFRVEKKLNKAQKKYISKVGISLYDNFYVEEPFDNGTTLRIFQTRQQVNTPCLMSGSLPIGTDQIAIDRMYADNNGLTVGDILTSNGKNWTVSGLIALPDYSALFQDNNDTMFDSLQFGVAIVPEESFAQFSEDRLLYSYSWLYDTPPKDEEQVKNMAEDVMTAVNQEASLESFVPRYLN
;
A
#
# COMPACT_ATOMS: atom_id res chain seq x y z
N ASN A 1 13.47 2.90 -1.82
CA ASN A 1 12.87 4.23 -1.86
C ASN A 1 11.53 4.23 -1.13
N VAL A 2 11.33 5.24 -0.30
CA VAL A 2 10.06 5.47 0.39
C VAL A 2 9.29 6.56 -0.36
N GLU A 3 7.99 6.38 -0.50
CA GLU A 3 7.14 7.34 -1.19
C GLU A 3 7.18 8.72 -0.54
N TYR A 4 7.02 9.77 -1.35
CA TYR A 4 6.77 11.12 -0.86
C TYR A 4 5.29 11.37 -0.60
N GLY A 5 4.44 10.48 -1.04
CA GLY A 5 3.03 10.47 -0.78
C GLY A 5 2.31 9.43 -1.61
N ASN A 6 1.03 9.29 -1.35
CA ASN A 6 0.13 8.45 -2.14
C ASN A 6 -1.22 9.12 -2.29
N PHE A 7 -1.94 8.71 -3.30
CA PHE A 7 -3.33 9.12 -3.50
C PHE A 7 -4.13 7.97 -4.09
N ARG A 8 -5.42 7.99 -3.87
CA ARG A 8 -6.34 7.02 -4.43
C ARG A 8 -7.39 7.73 -5.28
N VAL A 9 -7.68 7.16 -6.44
CA VAL A 9 -8.66 7.68 -7.39
C VAL A 9 -9.75 6.65 -7.65
N GLU A 10 -10.91 7.11 -8.09
CA GLU A 10 -12.07 6.26 -8.32
C GLU A 10 -11.82 5.25 -9.46
N LYS A 11 -11.19 5.72 -10.54
CA LYS A 11 -10.92 4.89 -11.73
C LYS A 11 -9.44 4.83 -12.03
N LYS A 12 -8.98 3.68 -12.51
CA LYS A 12 -7.59 3.50 -12.92
C LYS A 12 -7.16 4.57 -13.91
N LEU A 13 -6.03 5.22 -13.65
CA LEU A 13 -5.46 6.22 -14.56
C LEU A 13 -4.99 5.56 -15.86
N ASN A 14 -5.30 6.19 -16.99
CA ASN A 14 -4.76 5.80 -18.29
C ASN A 14 -3.38 6.46 -18.51
N LYS A 15 -2.72 6.09 -19.63
CA LYS A 15 -1.39 6.61 -19.97
C LYS A 15 -1.36 8.13 -20.09
N ALA A 16 -2.38 8.72 -20.72
CA ALA A 16 -2.45 10.17 -20.93
C ALA A 16 -2.59 10.92 -19.60
N GLN A 17 -3.42 10.40 -18.70
CA GLN A 17 -3.60 10.97 -17.36
C GLN A 17 -2.32 10.88 -16.53
N LYS A 18 -1.66 9.73 -16.53
CA LYS A 18 -0.37 9.55 -15.85
C LYS A 18 0.69 10.51 -16.39
N LYS A 19 0.76 10.67 -17.69
CA LYS A 19 1.71 11.58 -18.34
C LYS A 19 1.44 13.04 -17.93
N TYR A 20 0.19 13.44 -17.92
CA TYR A 20 -0.20 14.79 -17.50
C TYR A 20 0.21 15.07 -16.06
N ILE A 21 -0.15 14.16 -15.15
CA ILE A 21 0.15 14.31 -13.72
C ILE A 21 1.66 14.32 -13.50
N SER A 22 2.41 13.50 -14.20
CA SER A 22 3.87 13.40 -14.05
C SER A 22 4.61 14.68 -14.46
N LYS A 23 3.97 15.55 -15.24
CA LYS A 23 4.56 16.85 -15.66
C LYS A 23 4.86 17.81 -14.49
N VAL A 24 4.25 17.59 -13.33
CA VAL A 24 4.59 18.40 -12.15
C VAL A 24 5.95 18.02 -11.55
N GLY A 25 6.64 17.02 -12.10
CA GLY A 25 7.97 16.61 -11.67
C GLY A 25 7.97 15.38 -10.77
N ILE A 26 7.07 14.45 -11.02
CA ILE A 26 6.98 13.21 -10.25
C ILE A 26 6.99 11.97 -11.14
N SER A 27 7.35 10.85 -10.53
CA SER A 27 7.16 9.52 -11.09
C SER A 27 6.08 8.81 -10.31
N LEU A 28 5.13 8.19 -11.00
CA LEU A 28 4.02 7.47 -10.41
C LEU A 28 4.27 5.97 -10.42
N TYR A 29 3.88 5.32 -9.33
CA TYR A 29 3.99 3.87 -9.15
C TYR A 29 2.64 3.31 -8.75
N ASP A 30 2.17 2.28 -9.45
CA ASP A 30 0.96 1.58 -9.10
C ASP A 30 1.14 0.93 -7.72
N ASN A 31 0.20 1.18 -6.83
CA ASN A 31 0.21 0.63 -5.48
C ASN A 31 -1.20 0.16 -5.12
N PHE A 32 -1.78 -0.59 -6.03
CA PHE A 32 -3.16 -1.07 -5.90
C PHE A 32 -3.27 -2.10 -4.80
N TYR A 33 -4.43 -2.15 -4.18
CA TYR A 33 -4.70 -3.11 -3.13
C TYR A 33 -6.17 -3.56 -3.14
N VAL A 34 -6.41 -4.65 -2.46
CA VAL A 34 -7.75 -5.10 -2.11
C VAL A 34 -7.87 -5.17 -0.60
N GLU A 35 -9.07 -5.09 -0.08
CA GLU A 35 -9.34 -5.31 1.33
C GLU A 35 -10.07 -6.64 1.46
N GLU A 36 -9.41 -7.63 2.07
CA GLU A 36 -9.88 -9.00 2.15
C GLU A 36 -10.29 -9.34 3.58
N PRO A 37 -11.56 -9.70 3.80
CA PRO A 37 -11.99 -10.24 5.09
C PRO A 37 -11.53 -11.69 5.23
N PHE A 38 -10.97 -12.01 6.40
CA PHE A 38 -10.50 -13.36 6.73
C PHE A 38 -11.42 -14.03 7.74
N ASP A 39 -11.38 -15.37 7.79
CA ASP A 39 -12.26 -16.17 8.65
C ASP A 39 -12.00 -15.93 10.14
N ASN A 40 -10.84 -15.40 10.50
CA ASN A 40 -10.52 -15.04 11.89
C ASN A 40 -11.17 -13.72 12.35
N GLY A 41 -12.03 -13.12 11.52
CA GLY A 41 -12.72 -11.87 11.83
C GLY A 41 -11.93 -10.60 11.56
N THR A 42 -10.74 -10.71 10.98
CA THR A 42 -9.91 -9.56 10.63
C THR A 42 -10.01 -9.24 9.14
N THR A 43 -9.53 -8.05 8.77
CA THR A 43 -9.40 -7.62 7.36
C THR A 43 -7.94 -7.31 7.06
N LEU A 44 -7.43 -7.82 5.96
CA LEU A 44 -6.11 -7.47 5.47
C LEU A 44 -6.20 -6.62 4.20
N ARG A 45 -5.46 -5.53 4.18
CA ARG A 45 -5.19 -4.77 2.97
C ARG A 45 -4.03 -5.43 2.27
N ILE A 46 -4.32 -6.04 1.11
CA ILE A 46 -3.36 -6.88 0.39
C ILE A 46 -2.84 -6.13 -0.83
N PHE A 47 -1.52 -6.01 -0.89
CA PHE A 47 -0.79 -5.46 -2.03
C PHE A 47 -0.06 -6.58 -2.76
N GLN A 48 0.23 -6.34 -4.03
CA GLN A 48 1.24 -7.12 -4.74
C GLN A 48 2.62 -6.79 -4.15
N THR A 49 3.53 -7.76 -4.11
CA THR A 49 4.90 -7.53 -3.63
C THR A 49 5.53 -6.36 -4.35
N ARG A 50 6.02 -5.39 -3.59
CA ARG A 50 6.58 -4.15 -4.10
C ARG A 50 8.08 -4.31 -4.35
N GLN A 51 8.56 -3.80 -5.47
CA GLN A 51 9.95 -3.94 -5.89
C GLN A 51 10.69 -2.61 -6.02
N GLN A 52 10.00 -1.49 -6.15
CA GLN A 52 10.59 -0.20 -6.46
C GLN A 52 10.39 0.84 -5.37
N VAL A 53 9.17 0.98 -4.88
CA VAL A 53 8.80 1.98 -3.88
C VAL A 53 8.13 1.27 -2.72
N ASN A 54 8.41 1.71 -1.50
CA ASN A 54 7.88 1.14 -0.27
C ASN A 54 8.12 -0.36 -0.17
N THR A 55 9.32 -0.80 -0.55
CA THR A 55 9.66 -2.23 -0.51
C THR A 55 9.54 -2.77 0.91
N PRO A 56 9.03 -3.99 1.08
CA PRO A 56 8.84 -4.55 2.41
C PRO A 56 10.15 -4.80 3.12
N CYS A 57 10.16 -4.56 4.43
CA CYS A 57 11.23 -4.99 5.31
C CYS A 57 10.87 -6.35 5.87
N LEU A 58 11.66 -7.37 5.54
CA LEU A 58 11.44 -8.72 6.03
C LEU A 58 11.95 -8.83 7.47
N MET A 59 11.04 -9.16 8.39
CA MET A 59 11.33 -9.29 9.82
C MET A 59 11.56 -10.75 10.22
N SER A 60 10.89 -11.70 9.57
CA SER A 60 10.97 -13.13 9.85
C SER A 60 10.49 -13.90 8.64
N GLY A 61 11.02 -15.12 8.45
CA GLY A 61 10.63 -15.99 7.34
C GLY A 61 11.13 -15.51 6.00
N SER A 62 10.30 -15.60 4.97
CA SER A 62 10.63 -15.23 3.60
C SER A 62 9.50 -14.46 2.92
N LEU A 63 9.84 -13.70 1.88
CA LEU A 63 8.83 -13.07 1.03
C LEU A 63 8.01 -14.15 0.30
N PRO A 64 6.73 -13.87 0.02
CA PRO A 64 5.89 -14.85 -0.66
C PRO A 64 6.32 -15.01 -2.11
N ILE A 65 6.49 -16.25 -2.56
CA ILE A 65 6.81 -16.61 -3.95
C ILE A 65 5.80 -17.60 -4.53
N GLY A 66 5.24 -18.46 -3.70
CA GLY A 66 4.18 -19.38 -4.12
C GLY A 66 2.81 -18.71 -4.14
N THR A 67 1.92 -19.21 -4.99
CA THR A 67 0.58 -18.63 -5.17
C THR A 67 -0.30 -18.70 -3.92
N ASP A 68 0.04 -19.61 -2.98
CA ASP A 68 -0.67 -19.78 -1.72
C ASP A 68 0.01 -19.08 -0.55
N GLN A 69 1.07 -18.31 -0.80
CA GLN A 69 1.85 -17.68 0.24
C GLN A 69 1.46 -16.21 0.42
N ILE A 70 1.49 -15.78 1.67
CA ILE A 70 1.21 -14.40 2.07
C ILE A 70 2.23 -13.98 3.13
N ALA A 71 2.76 -12.76 3.01
CA ALA A 71 3.53 -12.16 4.09
C ALA A 71 2.67 -11.08 4.75
N ILE A 72 2.63 -11.10 6.07
CA ILE A 72 1.74 -10.25 6.86
C ILE A 72 2.53 -9.30 7.75
N ASP A 73 1.93 -8.17 8.05
CA ASP A 73 2.51 -7.20 8.96
C ASP A 73 2.80 -7.82 10.33
N ARG A 74 4.01 -7.57 10.86
CA ARG A 74 4.44 -8.16 12.12
C ARG A 74 3.55 -7.77 13.30
N MET A 75 3.12 -6.50 13.37
CA MET A 75 2.28 -6.05 14.48
C MET A 75 0.91 -6.75 14.44
N TYR A 76 0.32 -6.86 13.25
CA TYR A 76 -0.92 -7.62 13.07
C TYR A 76 -0.72 -9.08 13.48
N ALA A 77 0.38 -9.70 13.07
CA ALA A 77 0.69 -11.09 13.42
C ALA A 77 0.82 -11.28 14.93
N ASP A 78 1.59 -10.41 15.59
CA ASP A 78 1.79 -10.48 17.05
C ASP A 78 0.44 -10.32 17.79
N ASN A 79 -0.39 -9.40 17.36
CA ASN A 79 -1.68 -9.12 18.00
C ASN A 79 -2.72 -10.22 17.76
N ASN A 80 -2.56 -11.03 16.73
CA ASN A 80 -3.46 -12.13 16.40
C ASN A 80 -2.87 -13.53 16.65
N GLY A 81 -1.71 -13.59 17.28
CA GLY A 81 -1.07 -14.85 17.63
C GLY A 81 -0.61 -15.67 16.43
N LEU A 82 -0.24 -15.00 15.34
CA LEU A 82 0.18 -15.64 14.09
C LEU A 82 1.70 -15.64 13.96
N THR A 83 2.21 -16.71 13.36
CA THR A 83 3.64 -16.85 13.07
C THR A 83 3.85 -17.47 11.69
N VAL A 84 5.09 -17.48 11.23
CA VAL A 84 5.46 -18.12 9.95
C VAL A 84 5.06 -19.59 9.98
N GLY A 85 4.40 -20.05 8.91
CA GLY A 85 3.88 -21.40 8.77
C GLY A 85 2.40 -21.54 9.11
N ASP A 86 1.81 -20.56 9.77
CA ASP A 86 0.38 -20.57 10.07
C ASP A 86 -0.45 -20.35 8.80
N ILE A 87 -1.70 -20.78 8.87
CA ILE A 87 -2.64 -20.68 7.76
C ILE A 87 -3.71 -19.65 8.09
N LEU A 88 -3.93 -18.74 7.15
CA LEU A 88 -5.04 -17.79 7.14
C LEU A 88 -5.99 -18.15 6.01
N THR A 89 -7.28 -18.21 6.31
CA THR A 89 -8.29 -18.59 5.32
C THR A 89 -9.20 -17.41 5.00
N SER A 90 -9.42 -17.18 3.73
CA SER A 90 -10.40 -16.20 3.25
C SER A 90 -11.08 -16.70 2.00
N ASN A 91 -12.41 -16.59 1.97
CA ASN A 91 -13.23 -16.97 0.81
C ASN A 91 -12.88 -18.37 0.27
N GLY A 92 -12.70 -19.32 1.19
CA GLY A 92 -12.38 -20.71 0.85
C GLY A 92 -10.93 -20.97 0.43
N LYS A 93 -10.08 -19.94 0.39
CA LYS A 93 -8.66 -20.09 0.08
C LYS A 93 -7.82 -20.11 1.35
N ASN A 94 -6.91 -21.07 1.43
CA ASN A 94 -5.93 -21.17 2.50
C ASN A 94 -4.63 -20.51 2.07
N TRP A 95 -4.20 -19.51 2.83
CA TRP A 95 -2.93 -18.84 2.63
C TRP A 95 -1.95 -19.29 3.71
N THR A 96 -0.74 -19.68 3.31
CA THR A 96 0.33 -19.96 4.27
C THR A 96 1.14 -18.70 4.52
N VAL A 97 1.30 -18.33 5.78
CA VAL A 97 2.15 -17.21 6.17
C VAL A 97 3.61 -17.57 5.90
N SER A 98 4.20 -16.95 4.88
CA SER A 98 5.60 -17.21 4.51
C SER A 98 6.58 -16.32 5.29
N GLY A 99 6.14 -15.17 5.73
CA GLY A 99 6.98 -14.21 6.41
C GLY A 99 6.20 -13.13 7.14
N LEU A 100 6.92 -12.47 8.05
CA LEU A 100 6.44 -11.29 8.75
C LEU A 100 7.21 -10.09 8.24
N ILE A 101 6.50 -9.01 7.94
CA ILE A 101 7.06 -7.84 7.27
C ILE A 101 6.66 -6.54 7.98
N ALA A 102 7.37 -5.48 7.64
CA ALA A 102 6.95 -4.10 7.88
C ALA A 102 6.93 -3.35 6.56
N LEU A 103 5.87 -2.60 6.29
CA LEU A 103 5.76 -1.74 5.12
C LEU A 103 6.02 -0.29 5.53
N PRO A 104 6.97 0.42 4.86
CA PRO A 104 7.38 1.76 5.26
C PRO A 104 6.24 2.79 5.27
N ASP A 105 5.30 2.67 4.34
CA ASP A 105 4.16 3.56 4.22
C ASP A 105 3.11 3.35 5.32
N TYR A 106 3.14 2.22 6.02
CA TYR A 106 2.23 1.91 7.11
C TYR A 106 2.85 2.12 8.49
N SER A 107 4.17 2.03 8.62
CA SER A 107 4.83 2.32 9.90
C SER A 107 4.65 3.77 10.34
N ALA A 108 4.54 4.71 9.40
CA ALA A 108 4.25 6.11 9.68
C ALA A 108 2.78 6.36 10.05
N LEU A 109 1.87 5.56 9.52
CA LEU A 109 0.42 5.67 9.81
C LEU A 109 0.08 5.20 11.23
N PHE A 110 0.80 4.23 11.74
CA PHE A 110 0.62 3.77 13.12
C PHE A 110 1.06 4.80 14.16
N GLN A 111 1.81 5.82 13.75
CA GLN A 111 2.20 6.94 14.61
C GLN A 111 1.15 8.05 14.66
N ASP A 112 0.28 8.12 13.65
CA ASP A 112 -0.83 9.06 13.62
C ASP A 112 -2.08 8.38 14.21
N ASN A 113 -2.33 8.65 15.48
CA ASN A 113 -3.46 8.11 16.24
C ASN A 113 -4.85 8.51 15.70
N ASN A 114 -4.91 9.16 14.55
CA ASN A 114 -6.16 9.67 14.00
C ASN A 114 -6.83 8.72 13.01
N ASP A 115 -6.17 7.62 12.65
CA ASP A 115 -6.78 6.68 11.72
C ASP A 115 -7.33 5.47 12.50
N THR A 116 -8.59 5.58 12.88
CA THR A 116 -9.34 4.51 13.56
C THR A 116 -9.47 3.24 12.71
N MET A 117 -9.06 3.29 11.44
CA MET A 117 -9.08 2.13 10.54
C MET A 117 -7.95 1.14 10.80
N PHE A 118 -6.91 1.54 11.57
CA PHE A 118 -5.74 0.69 11.81
C PHE A 118 -5.67 0.17 13.24
N ASP A 119 -6.76 -0.41 13.72
CA ASP A 119 -6.71 -1.27 14.89
C ASP A 119 -6.01 -2.57 14.49
N SER A 120 -4.76 -2.75 14.92
CA SER A 120 -3.93 -3.89 14.56
C SER A 120 -4.46 -5.25 15.06
N LEU A 121 -5.48 -5.25 15.93
CA LEU A 121 -6.19 -6.45 16.31
C LEU A 121 -7.18 -6.90 15.23
N GLN A 122 -7.74 -5.97 14.46
CA GLN A 122 -8.79 -6.25 13.49
C GLN A 122 -8.39 -5.97 12.05
N PHE A 123 -7.31 -5.21 11.86
CA PHE A 123 -6.88 -4.76 10.54
C PHE A 123 -5.36 -4.84 10.42
N GLY A 124 -4.89 -5.26 9.26
CA GLY A 124 -3.47 -5.30 8.97
C GLY A 124 -3.19 -5.13 7.49
N VAL A 125 -1.91 -5.16 7.15
CA VAL A 125 -1.44 -5.11 5.77
C VAL A 125 -0.68 -6.37 5.44
N ALA A 126 -0.68 -6.74 4.16
CA ALA A 126 -0.05 -7.95 3.68
C ALA A 126 0.38 -7.78 2.22
N ILE A 127 1.28 -8.66 1.79
CA ILE A 127 1.69 -8.76 0.39
C ILE A 127 1.56 -10.20 -0.09
N VAL A 128 1.23 -10.33 -1.37
CA VAL A 128 1.15 -11.61 -2.08
C VAL A 128 1.91 -11.51 -3.40
N PRO A 129 2.29 -12.65 -4.02
CA PRO A 129 2.93 -12.60 -5.34
C PRO A 129 2.02 -12.00 -6.41
N GLU A 130 2.63 -11.49 -7.47
CA GLU A 130 1.92 -10.92 -8.61
C GLU A 130 0.83 -11.84 -9.15
N GLU A 131 1.13 -13.13 -9.31
CA GLU A 131 0.18 -14.11 -9.82
C GLU A 131 -1.05 -14.26 -8.94
N SER A 132 -0.86 -14.24 -7.63
CA SER A 132 -1.97 -14.33 -6.67
C SER A 132 -2.79 -13.05 -6.66
N PHE A 133 -2.12 -11.91 -6.73
CA PHE A 133 -2.80 -10.60 -6.78
C PHE A 133 -3.66 -10.49 -8.04
N ALA A 134 -3.18 -10.98 -9.18
CA ALA A 134 -3.91 -10.96 -10.44
C ALA A 134 -5.19 -11.79 -10.43
N GLN A 135 -5.37 -12.67 -9.46
CA GLN A 135 -6.59 -13.48 -9.33
C GLN A 135 -7.74 -12.72 -8.65
N PHE A 136 -7.46 -11.60 -7.99
CA PHE A 136 -8.53 -10.78 -7.44
C PHE A 136 -9.32 -10.12 -8.57
N SER A 137 -10.64 -10.04 -8.39
CA SER A 137 -11.52 -9.40 -9.36
C SER A 137 -11.21 -7.90 -9.47
N GLU A 138 -11.19 -7.36 -10.69
CA GLU A 138 -10.87 -5.95 -10.95
C GLU A 138 -11.79 -4.98 -10.21
N ASP A 139 -13.05 -5.34 -10.02
CA ASP A 139 -14.02 -4.49 -9.30
C ASP A 139 -13.71 -4.37 -7.81
N ARG A 140 -12.81 -5.20 -7.27
CA ARG A 140 -12.34 -5.12 -5.89
C ARG A 140 -11.09 -4.25 -5.73
N LEU A 141 -10.40 -3.91 -6.82
CA LEU A 141 -9.16 -3.15 -6.77
C LEU A 141 -9.42 -1.71 -6.35
N LEU A 142 -8.60 -1.23 -5.44
CA LEU A 142 -8.54 0.17 -5.06
C LEU A 142 -7.30 0.78 -5.73
N TYR A 143 -7.52 1.84 -6.49
CA TYR A 143 -6.50 2.40 -7.38
C TYR A 143 -5.69 3.46 -6.66
N SER A 144 -4.71 3.01 -5.90
CA SER A 144 -3.76 3.84 -5.17
C SER A 144 -2.45 3.97 -5.97
N TYR A 145 -1.88 5.17 -5.92
CA TYR A 145 -0.60 5.47 -6.58
C TYR A 145 0.34 6.11 -5.57
N SER A 146 1.58 5.66 -5.57
CA SER A 146 2.66 6.31 -4.82
C SER A 146 3.46 7.20 -5.75
N TRP A 147 4.05 8.29 -5.24
CA TRP A 147 4.91 9.12 -6.07
C TRP A 147 6.27 9.36 -5.42
N LEU A 148 7.25 9.51 -6.29
CA LEU A 148 8.56 10.05 -5.98
C LEU A 148 8.75 11.35 -6.74
N TYR A 149 9.44 12.31 -6.15
CA TYR A 149 9.83 13.52 -6.87
C TYR A 149 11.06 13.25 -7.72
N ASP A 150 11.07 13.77 -8.96
CA ASP A 150 12.23 13.68 -9.85
C ASP A 150 13.39 14.49 -9.27
N THR A 151 13.08 15.64 -8.66
CA THR A 151 14.03 16.43 -7.87
C THR A 151 13.45 16.60 -6.47
N PRO A 152 14.10 16.07 -5.43
CA PRO A 152 13.57 16.15 -4.07
C PRO A 152 13.38 17.59 -3.59
N PRO A 153 12.36 17.87 -2.77
CA PRO A 153 12.17 19.19 -2.18
C PRO A 153 13.33 19.55 -1.26
N LYS A 154 13.67 20.85 -1.19
CA LYS A 154 14.83 21.35 -0.44
C LYS A 154 14.50 21.82 0.97
N ASP A 155 13.26 22.21 1.22
CA ASP A 155 12.80 22.77 2.48
C ASP A 155 11.31 22.48 2.69
N GLU A 156 10.81 22.85 3.86
CA GLU A 156 9.41 22.62 4.23
C GLU A 156 8.42 23.33 3.32
N GLU A 157 8.75 24.52 2.88
CA GLU A 157 7.89 25.30 1.97
C GLU A 157 7.75 24.58 0.62
N GLN A 158 8.85 24.08 0.07
CA GLN A 158 8.82 23.29 -1.16
C GLN A 158 8.06 21.99 -0.99
N VAL A 159 8.24 21.28 0.12
CA VAL A 159 7.48 20.05 0.42
C VAL A 159 5.99 20.32 0.32
N LYS A 160 5.54 21.39 0.95
CA LYS A 160 4.12 21.74 0.97
C LYS A 160 3.62 22.16 -0.42
N ASN A 161 4.36 23.03 -1.10
CA ASN A 161 3.96 23.55 -2.41
C ASN A 161 3.97 22.46 -3.47
N MET A 162 4.97 21.59 -3.46
CA MET A 162 5.07 20.48 -4.42
C MET A 162 3.96 19.48 -4.20
N ALA A 163 3.58 19.19 -2.95
CA ALA A 163 2.45 18.31 -2.64
C ALA A 163 1.12 18.92 -3.15
N GLU A 164 0.92 20.21 -2.98
CA GLU A 164 -0.26 20.91 -3.50
C GLU A 164 -0.33 20.85 -5.05
N ASP A 165 0.81 20.96 -5.72
CA ASP A 165 0.89 20.85 -7.18
C ASP A 165 0.48 19.45 -7.65
N VAL A 166 0.91 18.40 -6.93
CA VAL A 166 0.51 17.03 -7.22
C VAL A 166 -1.00 16.88 -7.07
N MET A 167 -1.57 17.35 -5.96
CA MET A 167 -3.01 17.26 -5.71
C MET A 167 -3.82 17.98 -6.79
N THR A 168 -3.39 19.19 -7.18
CA THR A 168 -4.05 19.95 -8.23
C THR A 168 -4.04 19.23 -9.57
N ALA A 169 -2.89 18.65 -9.94
CA ALA A 169 -2.76 17.89 -11.19
C ALA A 169 -3.66 16.64 -11.21
N VAL A 170 -3.70 15.92 -10.10
CA VAL A 170 -4.56 14.73 -9.99
C VAL A 170 -6.04 15.11 -10.08
N ASN A 171 -6.45 16.16 -9.38
CA ASN A 171 -7.84 16.64 -9.41
C ASN A 171 -8.32 17.08 -10.79
N GLN A 172 -7.42 17.52 -11.63
CA GLN A 172 -7.77 17.90 -13.01
C GLN A 172 -8.06 16.69 -13.89
N GLU A 173 -7.48 15.53 -13.57
CA GLU A 173 -7.55 14.35 -14.43
C GLU A 173 -8.45 13.25 -13.87
N ALA A 174 -8.71 13.24 -12.59
CA ALA A 174 -9.39 12.12 -11.95
C ALA A 174 -10.21 12.55 -10.74
N SER A 175 -11.08 11.66 -10.30
CA SER A 175 -11.86 11.84 -9.07
C SER A 175 -11.03 11.32 -7.90
N LEU A 176 -10.55 12.25 -7.07
CA LEU A 176 -9.66 11.94 -5.95
C LEU A 176 -10.48 11.44 -4.76
N GLU A 177 -10.13 10.26 -4.23
CA GLU A 177 -10.77 9.66 -3.05
C GLU A 177 -9.96 9.85 -1.78
N SER A 178 -8.63 9.87 -1.88
CA SER A 178 -7.74 10.18 -0.76
C SER A 178 -6.43 10.78 -1.26
N PHE A 179 -5.79 11.60 -0.43
CA PHE A 179 -4.52 12.23 -0.74
C PHE A 179 -3.70 12.33 0.54
N VAL A 180 -2.54 11.65 0.55
CA VAL A 180 -1.70 11.54 1.75
C VAL A 180 -0.27 11.93 1.39
N PRO A 181 0.11 13.21 1.54
CA PRO A 181 1.50 13.61 1.38
C PRO A 181 2.31 13.17 2.59
N ARG A 182 3.58 12.84 2.36
CA ARG A 182 4.52 12.54 3.43
C ARG A 182 5.42 13.74 3.62
N TYR A 183 5.43 14.28 4.80
CA TYR A 183 6.33 15.35 5.15
C TYR A 183 7.61 14.74 5.70
N LEU A 184 8.74 15.19 5.17
CA LEU A 184 10.04 14.77 5.69
C LEU A 184 10.21 15.36 7.10
N ASN A 185 10.42 14.49 8.08
CA ASN A 185 10.86 14.91 9.42
C ASN A 185 12.38 14.93 9.47
#